data_2485b328f103db6c71d41f491b0cc3f8
#
_entry.id   2485b328f103db6c71d41f491b0cc3f8
#
_cell.length_a   1.000
_cell.length_b   1.000
_cell.length_c   1.000
_cell.angle_alpha   90.00
_cell.angle_beta   90.00
_cell.angle_gamma   90.00
#
_symmetry.space_group_name_H-M   'P 1'
#
loop_
_entity.id
_entity.type
_entity.pdbx_description
1 polymer ?
#
loop_
_entity_poly.entity_id
_entity_poly.type
_entity_poly.pdbx_seq_one_letter_code
_entity_poly.pdbx_strand_id
1 'polypeptide(L)'
;MGERAPGKLTLRKVGKLAGVSVLLGLLLLTGYYGVAIARARRATPALVADVLARASVRASDLTPWQRRALLAVEDPGFFAHDGIDLSTPGGGLTTITQAVAKKLYFHPFEPGLRKLELMLLARWVVHPLVSKEDQISLFVNLIYLGRHEGRAVVGFGDAAGAYFGKSVHDLSEDEYLALVAMPIAPTTFHLRDHAEANAERVRRIRLLLDGKYRPRGLMDQYYGPLDEETRQRGLPPASYFPPSAP
;
A
#
# COMPACT_ATOMS: atom_id res chain seq x y z
N MET A 1 -35.64 59.53 -3.25
CA MET A 1 -35.29 58.15 -2.81
C MET A 1 -34.05 57.76 -3.58
N GLY A 2 -32.89 57.92 -2.98
CA GLY A 2 -31.60 57.71 -3.67
C GLY A 2 -31.16 56.24 -3.48
N GLU A 3 -31.14 55.49 -4.55
CA GLU A 3 -30.61 54.15 -4.63
C GLU A 3 -29.09 54.19 -4.45
N ARG A 4 -28.55 53.68 -3.33
CA ARG A 4 -27.12 53.52 -3.13
C ARG A 4 -26.65 52.33 -4.01
N ALA A 5 -25.92 52.65 -5.08
CA ALA A 5 -25.25 51.65 -5.89
C ALA A 5 -24.34 50.77 -5.02
N PRO A 6 -24.31 49.42 -5.20
CA PRO A 6 -23.45 48.55 -4.42
C PRO A 6 -21.97 48.89 -4.67
N GLY A 7 -21.25 49.23 -3.60
CA GLY A 7 -19.84 49.68 -3.68
C GLY A 7 -18.97 48.57 -4.32
N LYS A 8 -18.33 48.86 -5.45
CA LYS A 8 -17.41 47.96 -6.14
C LYS A 8 -16.25 47.62 -5.20
N LEU A 9 -16.10 46.34 -4.84
CA LEU A 9 -14.93 45.88 -4.12
C LEU A 9 -13.68 46.21 -4.94
N THR A 10 -12.74 46.97 -4.38
CA THR A 10 -11.48 47.26 -5.06
C THR A 10 -10.64 45.99 -5.18
N LEU A 11 -9.94 45.79 -6.29
CA LEU A 11 -9.10 44.60 -6.58
C LEU A 11 -8.17 44.24 -5.40
N ARG A 12 -7.67 45.27 -4.69
CA ARG A 12 -6.83 45.12 -3.49
C ARG A 12 -7.57 44.50 -2.30
N LYS A 13 -8.87 44.81 -2.11
CA LYS A 13 -9.69 44.21 -1.05
C LYS A 13 -10.03 42.72 -1.37
N VAL A 14 -10.32 42.44 -2.64
CA VAL A 14 -10.55 41.07 -3.12
C VAL A 14 -9.30 40.21 -2.92
N GLY A 15 -8.12 40.71 -3.29
CA GLY A 15 -6.85 40.01 -3.08
C GLY A 15 -6.54 39.73 -1.60
N LYS A 16 -6.81 40.71 -0.71
CA LYS A 16 -6.64 40.46 0.76
C LYS A 16 -7.60 39.44 1.29
N LEU A 17 -8.88 39.46 0.91
CA LEU A 17 -9.88 38.47 1.33
C LEU A 17 -9.51 37.09 0.83
N ALA A 18 -9.09 36.95 -0.43
CA ALA A 18 -8.62 35.66 -0.97
C ALA A 18 -7.40 35.12 -0.20
N GLY A 19 -6.41 35.98 0.08
CA GLY A 19 -5.23 35.60 0.87
C GLY A 19 -5.58 35.13 2.28
N VAL A 20 -6.48 35.83 2.98
CA VAL A 20 -6.97 35.46 4.31
C VAL A 20 -7.73 34.11 4.25
N SER A 21 -8.58 33.91 3.23
CA SER A 21 -9.33 32.65 3.07
C SER A 21 -8.40 31.46 2.82
N VAL A 22 -7.37 31.63 1.99
CA VAL A 22 -6.35 30.59 1.75
C VAL A 22 -5.60 30.26 3.04
N LEU A 23 -5.18 31.28 3.80
CA LEU A 23 -4.48 31.09 5.08
C LEU A 23 -5.35 30.34 6.10
N LEU A 24 -6.62 30.72 6.23
CA LEU A 24 -7.57 30.03 7.10
C LEU A 24 -7.77 28.57 6.65
N GLY A 25 -7.90 28.33 5.35
CA GLY A 25 -8.00 26.96 4.80
C GLY A 25 -6.79 26.10 5.12
N LEU A 26 -5.58 26.67 4.99
CA LEU A 26 -4.32 25.99 5.35
C LEU A 26 -4.23 25.70 6.85
N LEU A 27 -4.65 26.63 7.71
CA LEU A 27 -4.68 26.42 9.16
C LEU A 27 -5.66 25.32 9.56
N LEU A 28 -6.86 25.31 8.97
CA LEU A 28 -7.85 24.25 9.22
C LEU A 28 -7.34 22.89 8.75
N LEU A 29 -6.73 22.81 7.58
CA LEU A 29 -6.16 21.58 7.04
C LEU A 29 -5.01 21.08 7.91
N THR A 30 -4.11 21.95 8.33
CA THR A 30 -2.99 21.61 9.24
C THR A 30 -3.54 21.12 10.59
N GLY A 31 -4.55 21.79 11.13
CA GLY A 31 -5.22 21.37 12.37
C GLY A 31 -5.87 20.00 12.23
N TYR A 32 -6.58 19.75 11.13
CA TYR A 32 -7.20 18.46 10.83
C TYR A 32 -6.17 17.33 10.81
N TYR A 33 -5.10 17.47 10.01
CA TYR A 33 -4.07 16.44 9.93
C TYR A 33 -3.27 16.30 11.22
N GLY A 34 -3.04 17.39 11.96
CA GLY A 34 -2.41 17.35 13.27
C GLY A 34 -3.21 16.49 14.27
N VAL A 35 -4.53 16.65 14.28
CA VAL A 35 -5.44 15.83 15.12
C VAL A 35 -5.45 14.37 14.65
N ALA A 36 -5.48 14.12 13.34
CA ALA A 36 -5.45 12.77 12.78
C ALA A 36 -4.16 12.05 13.20
N ILE A 37 -3.01 12.69 13.04
CA ILE A 37 -1.70 12.15 13.47
C ILE A 37 -1.69 11.88 14.98
N ALA A 38 -2.15 12.82 15.80
CA ALA A 38 -2.15 12.65 17.25
C ALA A 38 -3.04 11.49 17.71
N ARG A 39 -4.23 11.32 17.10
CA ARG A 39 -5.12 10.18 17.37
C ARG A 39 -4.47 8.87 16.96
N ALA A 40 -3.93 8.80 15.74
CA ALA A 40 -3.25 7.62 15.23
C ALA A 40 -2.05 7.24 16.11
N ARG A 41 -1.20 8.20 16.51
CA ARG A 41 -0.06 7.93 17.43
C ARG A 41 -0.49 7.29 18.75
N ARG A 42 -1.63 7.71 19.31
CA ARG A 42 -2.16 7.13 20.55
C ARG A 42 -2.71 5.71 20.35
N ALA A 43 -3.34 5.46 19.21
CA ALA A 43 -3.96 4.16 18.92
C ALA A 43 -2.97 3.10 18.43
N THR A 44 -1.87 3.51 17.78
CA THR A 44 -0.92 2.61 17.10
C THR A 44 -0.39 1.49 17.98
N PRO A 45 0.07 1.71 19.22
CA PRO A 45 0.63 0.62 20.04
C PRO A 45 -0.37 -0.52 20.26
N ALA A 46 -1.62 -0.17 20.57
CA ALA A 46 -2.68 -1.16 20.81
C ALA A 46 -3.09 -1.89 19.51
N LEU A 47 -3.23 -1.15 18.39
CA LEU A 47 -3.56 -1.74 17.09
C LEU A 47 -2.48 -2.70 16.62
N VAL A 48 -1.22 -2.32 16.73
CA VAL A 48 -0.08 -3.16 16.35
C VAL A 48 0.00 -4.40 17.23
N ALA A 49 -0.11 -4.24 18.56
CA ALA A 49 -0.09 -5.35 19.51
C ALA A 49 -1.22 -6.35 19.22
N ASP A 50 -2.43 -5.87 18.96
CA ASP A 50 -3.59 -6.70 18.64
C ASP A 50 -3.39 -7.53 17.35
N VAL A 51 -2.93 -6.92 16.27
CA VAL A 51 -2.63 -7.64 15.01
C VAL A 51 -1.48 -8.62 15.22
N LEU A 52 -0.41 -8.21 15.89
CA LEU A 52 0.73 -9.07 16.13
C LEU A 52 0.40 -10.23 17.10
N ALA A 53 -0.51 -10.08 18.04
CA ALA A 53 -0.95 -11.17 18.91
C ALA A 53 -1.68 -12.29 18.13
N ARG A 54 -2.34 -11.94 17.02
CA ARG A 54 -3.06 -12.89 16.15
C ARG A 54 -2.28 -13.26 14.88
N ALA A 55 -1.08 -12.74 14.73
CA ALA A 55 -0.27 -12.97 13.54
C ALA A 55 0.08 -14.45 13.40
N SER A 56 -0.25 -15.03 12.25
CA SER A 56 0.12 -16.41 11.87
C SER A 56 1.54 -16.50 11.31
N VAL A 57 2.11 -15.38 10.87
CA VAL A 57 3.47 -15.28 10.29
C VAL A 57 4.18 -14.06 10.85
N ARG A 58 5.38 -14.25 11.37
CA ARG A 58 6.29 -13.17 11.76
C ARG A 58 7.35 -12.94 10.70
N ALA A 59 7.97 -11.78 10.70
CA ALA A 59 9.11 -11.51 9.81
C ALA A 59 10.26 -12.50 10.04
N SER A 60 10.43 -12.98 11.28
CA SER A 60 11.40 -14.01 11.66
C SER A 60 11.11 -15.38 11.08
N ASP A 61 9.87 -15.67 10.72
CA ASP A 61 9.43 -16.97 10.18
C ASP A 61 9.70 -17.08 8.67
N LEU A 62 9.96 -15.94 8.02
CA LEU A 62 10.37 -15.90 6.63
C LEU A 62 11.84 -16.29 6.49
N THR A 63 12.14 -17.20 5.58
CA THR A 63 13.53 -17.50 5.23
C THR A 63 14.22 -16.24 4.69
N PRO A 64 15.56 -16.14 4.75
CA PRO A 64 16.29 -14.99 4.18
C PRO A 64 15.97 -14.76 2.71
N TRP A 65 15.71 -15.83 1.96
CA TRP A 65 15.33 -15.75 0.54
C TRP A 65 13.90 -15.19 0.38
N GLN A 66 12.92 -15.72 1.12
CA GLN A 66 11.53 -15.26 1.10
C GLN A 66 11.43 -13.77 1.44
N ARG A 67 12.13 -13.35 2.50
CA ARG A 67 12.18 -11.95 2.90
C ARG A 67 12.78 -11.06 1.81
N ARG A 68 13.90 -11.47 1.22
CA ARG A 68 14.53 -10.74 0.11
C ARG A 68 13.60 -10.65 -1.09
N ALA A 69 12.94 -11.73 -1.48
CA ALA A 69 12.00 -11.76 -2.60
C ALA A 69 10.80 -10.82 -2.35
N LEU A 70 10.20 -10.88 -1.17
CA LEU A 70 9.09 -10.00 -0.78
C LEU A 70 9.48 -8.52 -0.90
N LEU A 71 10.59 -8.13 -0.28
CA LEU A 71 11.04 -6.74 -0.27
C LEU A 71 11.45 -6.25 -1.65
N ALA A 72 12.11 -7.08 -2.44
CA ALA A 72 12.51 -6.70 -3.80
C ALA A 72 11.30 -6.38 -4.70
N VAL A 73 10.14 -6.98 -4.44
CA VAL A 73 8.91 -6.80 -5.22
C VAL A 73 8.01 -5.72 -4.66
N GLU A 74 7.79 -5.72 -3.34
CA GLU A 74 6.79 -4.85 -2.71
C GLU A 74 7.36 -3.49 -2.31
N ASP A 75 8.64 -3.43 -1.93
CA ASP A 75 9.27 -2.20 -1.46
C ASP A 75 10.80 -2.32 -1.49
N PRO A 76 11.44 -2.23 -2.67
CA PRO A 76 12.88 -2.44 -2.81
C PRO A 76 13.72 -1.41 -2.03
N GLY A 77 13.16 -0.25 -1.69
CA GLY A 77 13.77 0.79 -0.87
C GLY A 77 13.45 0.70 0.62
N PHE A 78 12.79 -0.36 1.10
CA PHE A 78 12.15 -0.44 2.41
C PHE A 78 13.01 0.04 3.59
N PHE A 79 14.28 -0.32 3.63
CA PHE A 79 15.18 0.07 4.71
C PHE A 79 15.81 1.46 4.52
N ALA A 80 15.70 2.04 3.32
CA ALA A 80 16.34 3.31 2.98
C ALA A 80 15.43 4.53 3.14
N HIS A 81 14.10 4.33 3.19
CA HIS A 81 13.13 5.42 3.27
C HIS A 81 12.38 5.48 4.61
N ASP A 82 11.81 6.62 4.90
CA ASP A 82 11.06 6.96 6.12
C ASP A 82 9.54 6.80 5.96
N GLY A 83 9.10 5.74 5.30
CA GLY A 83 7.68 5.41 5.11
C GLY A 83 7.08 5.87 3.79
N ILE A 84 7.76 6.73 3.03
CA ILE A 84 7.38 7.16 1.67
C ILE A 84 8.60 7.03 0.78
N ASP A 85 8.43 6.42 -0.39
CA ASP A 85 9.44 6.38 -1.43
C ASP A 85 8.81 6.73 -2.78
N LEU A 86 9.39 7.71 -3.45
CA LEU A 86 8.98 8.18 -4.78
C LEU A 86 10.15 8.14 -5.77
N SER A 87 11.22 7.44 -5.42
CA SER A 87 12.48 7.45 -6.16
C SER A 87 12.99 6.08 -6.58
N THR A 88 12.74 5.05 -5.80
CA THR A 88 13.29 3.71 -6.06
C THR A 88 12.63 3.07 -7.30
N PRO A 89 13.41 2.73 -8.34
CA PRO A 89 12.86 2.07 -9.52
C PRO A 89 12.15 0.77 -9.18
N GLY A 90 10.94 0.57 -9.73
CA GLY A 90 10.09 -0.58 -9.46
C GLY A 90 9.30 -0.52 -8.14
N GLY A 91 9.57 0.47 -7.28
CA GLY A 91 8.90 0.61 -5.98
C GLY A 91 7.44 1.07 -6.06
N GLY A 92 7.04 1.72 -7.16
CA GLY A 92 5.68 2.26 -7.30
C GLY A 92 5.37 3.41 -6.35
N LEU A 93 4.08 3.67 -6.15
CA LEU A 93 3.60 4.79 -5.32
C LEU A 93 3.19 4.37 -3.90
N THR A 94 3.39 3.11 -3.53
CA THR A 94 2.91 2.59 -2.25
C THR A 94 3.98 1.70 -1.62
N THR A 95 4.52 2.15 -0.51
CA THR A 95 5.48 1.40 0.30
C THR A 95 4.77 0.39 1.22
N ILE A 96 5.51 -0.58 1.76
CA ILE A 96 5.02 -1.46 2.83
C ILE A 96 4.49 -0.65 4.01
N THR A 97 5.19 0.43 4.40
CA THR A 97 4.75 1.32 5.49
C THR A 97 3.39 1.96 5.19
N GLN A 98 3.15 2.40 3.94
CA GLN A 98 1.85 2.94 3.53
C GLN A 98 0.77 1.85 3.47
N ALA A 99 1.10 0.64 3.03
CA ALA A 99 0.16 -0.48 3.02
C ALA A 99 -0.27 -0.85 4.44
N VAL A 100 0.66 -0.91 5.38
CA VAL A 100 0.37 -1.12 6.82
C VAL A 100 -0.49 0.01 7.37
N ALA A 101 -0.11 1.28 7.16
CA ALA A 101 -0.89 2.44 7.61
C ALA A 101 -2.33 2.39 7.09
N LYS A 102 -2.50 2.02 5.81
CA LYS A 102 -3.81 1.88 5.22
C LYS A 102 -4.65 0.83 5.93
N LYS A 103 -4.08 -0.33 6.23
CA LYS A 103 -4.78 -1.43 6.90
C LYS A 103 -5.08 -1.17 8.38
N LEU A 104 -4.27 -0.36 9.05
CA LEU A 104 -4.49 -0.01 10.46
C LEU A 104 -5.53 1.10 10.68
N TYR A 105 -5.64 2.07 9.73
CA TYR A 105 -6.41 3.29 10.00
C TYR A 105 -7.57 3.55 9.06
N PHE A 106 -7.68 2.84 7.94
CA PHE A 106 -8.71 3.12 6.94
C PHE A 106 -9.57 1.89 6.65
N HIS A 107 -10.83 1.95 7.01
CA HIS A 107 -11.84 0.92 6.76
C HIS A 107 -13.20 1.57 6.42
N PRO A 108 -13.60 1.68 5.13
CA PRO A 108 -12.86 1.49 3.90
C PRO A 108 -11.89 2.63 3.57
N PHE A 109 -10.94 2.39 2.66
CA PHE A 109 -10.08 3.44 2.12
C PHE A 109 -10.69 4.01 0.85
N GLU A 110 -10.97 5.32 0.85
CA GLU A 110 -11.43 6.07 -0.31
C GLU A 110 -10.28 6.98 -0.82
N PRO A 111 -9.95 6.92 -2.12
CA PRO A 111 -8.93 7.80 -2.70
C PRO A 111 -9.33 9.29 -2.61
N GLY A 112 -8.37 10.18 -2.87
CA GLY A 112 -8.55 11.63 -2.80
C GLY A 112 -7.74 12.26 -1.67
N LEU A 113 -8.33 13.14 -0.87
CA LEU A 113 -7.65 13.79 0.27
C LEU A 113 -7.12 12.78 1.30
N ARG A 114 -7.74 11.62 1.42
CA ARG A 114 -7.26 10.51 2.26
C ARG A 114 -5.91 9.93 1.81
N LYS A 115 -5.50 10.13 0.55
CA LYS A 115 -4.16 9.71 0.12
C LYS A 115 -3.07 10.55 0.81
N LEU A 116 -3.31 11.85 0.99
CA LEU A 116 -2.38 12.70 1.74
C LEU A 116 -2.34 12.29 3.23
N GLU A 117 -3.50 12.04 3.84
CA GLU A 117 -3.59 11.56 5.22
C GLU A 117 -2.81 10.24 5.39
N LEU A 118 -2.99 9.29 4.47
CA LEU A 118 -2.24 8.02 4.46
C LEU A 118 -0.73 8.24 4.41
N MET A 119 -0.25 9.14 3.55
CA MET A 119 1.19 9.45 3.47
C MET A 119 1.70 10.08 4.76
N LEU A 120 0.94 10.99 5.36
CA LEU A 120 1.29 11.61 6.65
C LEU A 120 1.32 10.58 7.78
N LEU A 121 0.33 9.67 7.86
CA LEU A 121 0.30 8.60 8.85
C LEU A 121 1.45 7.59 8.65
N ALA A 122 1.76 7.22 7.42
CA ALA A 122 2.91 6.37 7.14
C ALA A 122 4.21 7.01 7.63
N ARG A 123 4.43 8.29 7.29
CA ARG A 123 5.67 9.03 7.60
C ARG A 123 5.81 9.39 9.07
N TRP A 124 4.73 9.88 9.70
CA TRP A 124 4.80 10.48 11.04
C TRP A 124 4.26 9.59 12.16
N VAL A 125 3.65 8.45 11.82
CA VAL A 125 3.10 7.52 12.81
C VAL A 125 3.69 6.13 12.66
N VAL A 126 3.44 5.43 11.55
CA VAL A 126 3.89 4.04 11.39
C VAL A 126 5.41 3.95 11.37
N HIS A 127 6.07 4.75 10.52
CA HIS A 127 7.53 4.71 10.43
C HIS A 127 8.26 4.90 11.80
N PRO A 128 7.95 5.93 12.61
CA PRO A 128 8.66 6.15 13.87
C PRO A 128 8.20 5.28 15.05
N LEU A 129 7.00 4.68 15.00
CA LEU A 129 6.42 3.94 16.13
C LEU A 129 6.42 2.41 15.95
N VAL A 130 6.60 1.92 14.73
CA VAL A 130 6.55 0.49 14.42
C VAL A 130 7.89 0.09 13.81
N SER A 131 8.55 -0.88 14.40
CA SER A 131 9.83 -1.37 13.88
C SER A 131 9.69 -1.91 12.44
N LYS A 132 10.76 -1.87 11.67
CA LYS A 132 10.74 -2.42 10.30
C LYS A 132 10.36 -3.91 10.30
N GLU A 133 10.77 -4.67 11.29
CA GLU A 133 10.42 -6.08 11.46
C GLU A 133 8.91 -6.26 11.73
N ASP A 134 8.34 -5.42 12.60
CA ASP A 134 6.90 -5.45 12.84
C ASP A 134 6.12 -4.98 11.62
N GLN A 135 6.61 -4.01 10.85
CA GLN A 135 5.97 -3.58 9.60
C GLN A 135 5.91 -4.73 8.57
N ILE A 136 6.98 -5.54 8.43
CA ILE A 136 6.95 -6.75 7.59
C ILE A 136 5.91 -7.74 8.14
N SER A 137 5.93 -8.00 9.45
CA SER A 137 4.98 -8.92 10.10
C SER A 137 3.53 -8.46 9.90
N LEU A 138 3.25 -7.18 10.06
CA LEU A 138 1.94 -6.59 9.80
C LEU A 138 1.54 -6.73 8.33
N PHE A 139 2.44 -6.42 7.40
CA PHE A 139 2.17 -6.52 5.97
C PHE A 139 1.78 -7.94 5.58
N VAL A 140 2.58 -8.94 5.94
CA VAL A 140 2.32 -10.34 5.56
C VAL A 140 1.07 -10.93 6.20
N ASN A 141 0.52 -10.33 7.26
CA ASN A 141 -0.73 -10.77 7.88
C ASN A 141 -1.96 -9.96 7.44
N LEU A 142 -1.79 -8.73 6.92
CA LEU A 142 -2.91 -7.84 6.59
C LEU A 142 -3.19 -7.70 5.10
N ILE A 143 -2.27 -8.17 4.24
CA ILE A 143 -2.43 -8.00 2.80
C ILE A 143 -3.51 -8.94 2.24
N TYR A 144 -4.37 -8.40 1.38
CA TYR A 144 -5.40 -9.18 0.70
C TYR A 144 -4.79 -9.94 -0.49
N LEU A 145 -5.07 -11.23 -0.57
CA LEU A 145 -4.54 -12.15 -1.57
C LEU A 145 -5.66 -12.92 -2.32
N GLY A 146 -6.75 -12.21 -2.64
CA GLY A 146 -7.83 -12.76 -3.45
C GLY A 146 -8.91 -13.48 -2.64
N ARG A 147 -9.66 -14.36 -3.29
CA ARG A 147 -10.72 -15.17 -2.70
C ARG A 147 -10.49 -16.64 -3.02
N HIS A 148 -10.78 -17.50 -2.07
CA HIS A 148 -10.78 -18.94 -2.25
C HIS A 148 -12.06 -19.52 -1.69
N GLU A 149 -12.80 -20.30 -2.48
CA GLU A 149 -14.09 -20.90 -2.10
C GLU A 149 -15.08 -19.89 -1.50
N GLY A 150 -15.20 -18.72 -2.13
CA GLY A 150 -16.10 -17.65 -1.70
C GLY A 150 -15.61 -16.81 -0.50
N ARG A 151 -14.55 -17.21 0.20
CA ARG A 151 -13.96 -16.51 1.36
C ARG A 151 -12.78 -15.61 0.93
N ALA A 152 -12.69 -14.44 1.53
CA ALA A 152 -11.51 -13.58 1.36
C ALA A 152 -10.28 -14.24 1.99
N VAL A 153 -9.16 -14.23 1.27
CA VAL A 153 -7.86 -14.70 1.76
C VAL A 153 -7.03 -13.48 2.15
N VAL A 154 -6.67 -13.40 3.42
CA VAL A 154 -5.94 -12.26 3.99
C VAL A 154 -4.71 -12.76 4.73
N GLY A 155 -3.56 -12.30 4.29
CA GLY A 155 -2.25 -12.67 4.82
C GLY A 155 -1.65 -13.91 4.16
N PHE A 156 -0.32 -13.96 4.21
CA PHE A 156 0.46 -15.03 3.60
C PHE A 156 0.24 -16.39 4.27
N GLY A 157 -0.01 -16.41 5.59
CA GLY A 157 -0.31 -17.65 6.30
C GLY A 157 -1.62 -18.28 5.85
N ASP A 158 -2.70 -17.46 5.77
CA ASP A 158 -4.00 -17.90 5.26
C ASP A 158 -3.89 -18.34 3.78
N ALA A 159 -3.15 -17.60 2.97
CA ALA A 159 -2.94 -17.92 1.56
C ALA A 159 -2.14 -19.22 1.36
N ALA A 160 -1.09 -19.46 2.14
CA ALA A 160 -0.31 -20.67 2.08
C ALA A 160 -1.19 -21.90 2.40
N GLY A 161 -2.00 -21.81 3.46
CA GLY A 161 -2.96 -22.85 3.81
C GLY A 161 -4.04 -23.07 2.76
N ALA A 162 -4.70 -21.99 2.31
CA ALA A 162 -5.82 -22.05 1.39
C ALA A 162 -5.42 -22.54 -0.02
N TYR A 163 -4.30 -22.08 -0.54
CA TYR A 163 -3.90 -22.37 -1.91
C TYR A 163 -3.00 -23.59 -2.06
N PHE A 164 -2.21 -23.92 -1.04
CA PHE A 164 -1.19 -24.98 -1.11
C PHE A 164 -1.29 -26.03 -0.01
N GLY A 165 -2.12 -25.82 1.03
CA GLY A 165 -2.21 -26.74 2.18
C GLY A 165 -0.92 -26.81 3.01
N LYS A 166 -0.11 -25.72 3.00
CA LYS A 166 1.22 -25.68 3.61
C LYS A 166 1.35 -24.49 4.58
N SER A 167 2.38 -24.53 5.43
CA SER A 167 2.85 -23.33 6.12
C SER A 167 3.65 -22.44 5.16
N VAL A 168 3.80 -21.15 5.48
CA VAL A 168 4.60 -20.23 4.65
C VAL A 168 6.05 -20.67 4.54
N HIS A 169 6.59 -21.23 5.63
CA HIS A 169 7.97 -21.73 5.68
C HIS A 169 8.20 -22.90 4.72
N ASP A 170 7.18 -23.77 4.51
CA ASP A 170 7.28 -24.99 3.70
C ASP A 170 6.95 -24.76 2.22
N LEU A 171 6.61 -23.54 1.83
CA LEU A 171 6.39 -23.21 0.43
C LEU A 171 7.69 -23.32 -0.37
N SER A 172 7.61 -23.93 -1.54
CA SER A 172 8.67 -23.83 -2.53
C SER A 172 8.87 -22.38 -2.98
N GLU A 173 9.99 -22.08 -3.61
CA GLU A 173 10.23 -20.74 -4.16
C GLU A 173 9.14 -20.30 -5.14
N ASP A 174 8.68 -21.21 -6.02
CA ASP A 174 7.61 -20.94 -6.98
C ASP A 174 6.28 -20.66 -6.30
N GLU A 175 5.90 -21.44 -5.30
CA GLU A 175 4.67 -21.26 -4.53
C GLU A 175 4.72 -19.91 -3.78
N TYR A 176 5.86 -19.59 -3.17
CA TYR A 176 6.02 -18.31 -2.48
C TYR A 176 5.95 -17.11 -3.44
N LEU A 177 6.61 -17.19 -4.60
CA LEU A 177 6.54 -16.16 -5.62
C LEU A 177 5.14 -16.01 -6.22
N ALA A 178 4.38 -17.09 -6.33
CA ALA A 178 2.99 -17.02 -6.76
C ALA A 178 2.13 -16.17 -5.80
N LEU A 179 2.39 -16.25 -4.49
CA LEU A 179 1.77 -15.35 -3.50
C LEU A 179 2.28 -13.92 -3.61
N VAL A 180 3.61 -13.73 -3.75
CA VAL A 180 4.23 -12.39 -3.91
C VAL A 180 3.79 -11.69 -5.19
N ALA A 181 3.36 -12.43 -6.20
CA ALA A 181 2.85 -11.86 -7.44
C ALA A 181 1.47 -11.19 -7.29
N MET A 182 0.69 -11.53 -6.25
CA MET A 182 -0.72 -11.12 -6.13
C MET A 182 -0.97 -9.72 -5.58
N PRO A 183 -0.24 -9.19 -4.57
CA PRO A 183 -0.62 -7.97 -3.85
C PRO A 183 -0.87 -6.75 -4.75
N ILE A 184 -0.14 -6.60 -5.83
CA ILE A 184 -0.29 -5.47 -6.77
C ILE A 184 -1.67 -5.44 -7.42
N ALA A 185 -2.25 -6.61 -7.76
CA ALA A 185 -3.56 -6.76 -8.38
C ALA A 185 -4.10 -8.18 -8.10
N PRO A 186 -4.66 -8.44 -6.90
CA PRO A 186 -5.03 -9.80 -6.47
C PRO A 186 -6.05 -10.49 -7.36
N THR A 187 -6.91 -9.74 -8.03
CA THR A 187 -7.88 -10.29 -8.99
C THR A 187 -7.21 -10.65 -10.31
N THR A 188 -6.32 -9.78 -10.81
CA THR A 188 -5.66 -9.97 -12.12
C THR A 188 -4.61 -11.08 -12.07
N PHE A 189 -3.88 -11.18 -10.96
CA PHE A 189 -2.82 -12.17 -10.77
C PHE A 189 -3.23 -13.26 -9.78
N HIS A 190 -4.53 -13.59 -9.74
CA HIS A 190 -5.02 -14.65 -8.88
C HIS A 190 -4.47 -16.00 -9.33
N LEU A 191 -3.75 -16.69 -8.43
CA LEU A 191 -2.98 -17.87 -8.80
C LEU A 191 -3.82 -19.09 -9.23
N ARG A 192 -5.14 -19.10 -8.95
CA ARG A 192 -6.09 -20.15 -9.42
C ARG A 192 -6.90 -19.67 -10.61
N ASP A 193 -7.53 -18.50 -10.50
CA ASP A 193 -8.47 -18.01 -11.52
C ASP A 193 -7.75 -17.45 -12.76
N HIS A 194 -6.51 -16.98 -12.59
CA HIS A 194 -5.65 -16.40 -13.62
C HIS A 194 -4.22 -16.96 -13.55
N ALA A 195 -4.12 -18.29 -13.53
CA ALA A 195 -2.87 -19.00 -13.31
C ALA A 195 -1.75 -18.61 -14.31
N GLU A 196 -2.09 -18.40 -15.58
CA GLU A 196 -1.13 -17.99 -16.62
C GLU A 196 -0.58 -16.58 -16.36
N ALA A 197 -1.44 -15.63 -16.00
CA ALA A 197 -1.02 -14.27 -15.68
C ALA A 197 -0.13 -14.24 -14.40
N ASN A 198 -0.48 -15.04 -13.40
CA ASN A 198 0.34 -15.21 -12.21
C ASN A 198 1.70 -15.82 -12.56
N ALA A 199 1.74 -16.91 -13.32
CA ALA A 199 2.97 -17.59 -13.71
C ALA A 199 3.89 -16.67 -14.54
N GLU A 200 3.34 -15.88 -15.47
CA GLU A 200 4.12 -14.90 -16.22
C GLU A 200 4.69 -13.81 -15.29
N ARG A 201 3.92 -13.34 -14.31
CA ARG A 201 4.43 -12.39 -13.32
C ARG A 201 5.53 -13.02 -12.45
N VAL A 202 5.38 -14.27 -12.02
CA VAL A 202 6.41 -15.03 -11.30
C VAL A 202 7.70 -15.12 -12.13
N ARG A 203 7.60 -15.44 -13.42
CA ARG A 203 8.74 -15.46 -14.34
C ARG A 203 9.47 -14.11 -14.38
N ARG A 204 8.75 -12.99 -14.44
CA ARG A 204 9.33 -11.63 -14.42
C ARG A 204 9.98 -11.29 -13.08
N ILE A 205 9.35 -11.67 -11.97
CA ILE A 205 9.93 -11.51 -10.63
C ILE A 205 11.24 -12.30 -10.52
N ARG A 206 11.33 -13.53 -11.08
CA ARG A 206 12.58 -14.27 -11.12
C ARG A 206 13.68 -13.53 -11.88
N LEU A 207 13.37 -12.93 -13.03
CA LEU A 207 14.33 -12.12 -13.79
C LEU A 207 14.83 -10.92 -12.96
N LEU A 208 13.94 -10.30 -12.16
CA LEU A 208 14.34 -9.24 -11.24
C LEU A 208 15.28 -9.78 -10.15
N LEU A 209 14.93 -10.87 -9.48
CA LEU A 209 15.71 -11.45 -8.38
C LEU A 209 17.07 -11.97 -8.85
N ASP A 210 17.15 -12.50 -10.08
CA ASP A 210 18.39 -12.93 -10.73
C ASP A 210 19.26 -11.76 -11.23
N GLY A 211 18.78 -10.51 -11.14
CA GLY A 211 19.47 -9.35 -11.69
C GLY A 211 19.47 -9.25 -13.22
N LYS A 212 18.71 -10.14 -13.90
CA LYS A 212 18.55 -10.14 -15.36
C LYS A 212 17.59 -9.07 -15.86
N TYR A 213 16.76 -8.53 -14.99
CA TYR A 213 15.91 -7.37 -15.22
C TYR A 213 16.19 -6.28 -14.20
N ARG A 214 16.27 -5.03 -14.67
CA ARG A 214 16.39 -3.85 -13.82
C ARG A 214 15.24 -2.88 -14.14
N PRO A 215 14.42 -2.53 -13.16
CA PRO A 215 13.33 -1.57 -13.36
C PRO A 215 13.86 -0.23 -13.88
N ARG A 216 13.17 0.35 -14.88
CA ARG A 216 13.60 1.58 -15.57
C ARG A 216 13.13 2.85 -14.91
N GLY A 217 12.19 2.74 -13.97
CA GLY A 217 11.63 3.89 -13.24
C GLY A 217 10.66 3.44 -12.16
N LEU A 218 10.17 4.39 -11.37
CA LEU A 218 9.30 4.17 -10.23
C LEU A 218 8.11 3.25 -10.54
N MET A 219 7.45 3.48 -11.69
CA MET A 219 6.21 2.76 -12.09
C MET A 219 6.45 1.45 -12.82
N ASP A 220 7.71 1.02 -12.99
CA ASP A 220 8.04 -0.25 -13.66
C ASP A 220 7.90 -1.45 -12.71
N GLN A 221 6.73 -1.55 -12.06
CA GLN A 221 6.38 -2.59 -11.09
C GLN A 221 6.02 -3.93 -11.74
N TYR A 222 5.75 -3.93 -13.04
CA TYR A 222 5.40 -5.15 -13.79
C TYR A 222 6.61 -5.80 -14.45
N TYR A 223 7.79 -5.17 -14.32
CA TYR A 223 9.06 -5.67 -14.85
C TYR A 223 8.99 -5.97 -16.34
N GLY A 224 8.58 -4.96 -17.10
CA GLY A 224 8.43 -4.99 -18.55
C GLY A 224 7.00 -4.70 -19.04
N PRO A 225 6.80 -4.63 -20.37
CA PRO A 225 5.50 -4.33 -20.94
C PRO A 225 4.51 -5.44 -20.64
N LEU A 226 3.27 -5.05 -20.33
CA LEU A 226 2.16 -5.98 -20.19
C LEU A 226 1.61 -6.32 -21.56
N ASP A 227 1.17 -7.58 -21.73
CA ASP A 227 0.38 -7.97 -22.90
C ASP A 227 -0.99 -7.28 -22.92
N GLU A 228 -1.64 -7.27 -24.09
CA GLU A 228 -2.89 -6.57 -24.29
C GLU A 228 -4.03 -7.16 -23.45
N GLU A 229 -4.07 -8.47 -23.28
CA GLU A 229 -5.09 -9.15 -22.49
C GLU A 229 -4.98 -8.76 -20.99
N THR A 230 -3.77 -8.74 -20.44
CA THR A 230 -3.53 -8.30 -19.07
C THR A 230 -3.89 -6.83 -18.89
N ARG A 231 -3.66 -5.96 -19.88
CA ARG A 231 -4.09 -4.56 -19.85
C ARG A 231 -5.61 -4.40 -19.85
N GLN A 232 -6.30 -5.18 -20.70
CA GLN A 232 -7.76 -5.11 -20.84
C GLN A 232 -8.51 -5.62 -19.61
N ARG A 233 -7.92 -6.51 -18.83
CA ARG A 233 -8.46 -6.95 -17.52
C ARG A 233 -8.53 -5.83 -16.49
N GLY A 234 -8.07 -4.63 -16.83
CA GLY A 234 -8.12 -3.47 -15.97
C GLY A 234 -7.20 -3.65 -14.78
N LEU A 235 -5.90 -3.42 -15.01
CA LEU A 235 -4.98 -3.26 -13.90
C LEU A 235 -5.48 -2.09 -13.06
N PRO A 236 -5.92 -2.33 -11.82
CA PRO A 236 -6.25 -1.23 -10.96
C PRO A 236 -4.99 -0.37 -10.84
N PRO A 237 -5.12 0.96 -10.80
CA PRO A 237 -4.01 1.80 -10.43
C PRO A 237 -3.42 1.25 -9.12
N ALA A 238 -2.13 1.40 -8.90
CA ALA A 238 -1.43 0.89 -7.71
C ALA A 238 -2.05 1.31 -6.36
N SER A 239 -3.03 2.22 -6.40
CA SER A 239 -3.85 2.67 -5.27
C SER A 239 -5.17 1.91 -5.11
N TYR A 240 -5.55 1.04 -6.04
CA TYR A 240 -6.82 0.35 -5.97
C TYR A 240 -6.73 -0.88 -5.05
N PHE A 241 -7.47 -0.79 -3.98
CA PHE A 241 -7.76 -1.94 -3.13
C PHE A 241 -9.26 -2.22 -3.28
N PRO A 242 -9.67 -3.49 -3.40
CA PRO A 242 -11.09 -3.78 -3.39
C PRO A 242 -11.74 -3.16 -2.16
N PRO A 243 -12.99 -2.72 -2.27
CA PRO A 243 -13.75 -2.34 -1.09
C PRO A 243 -13.63 -3.48 -0.08
N SER A 244 -13.54 -3.12 1.20
CA SER A 244 -13.54 -4.08 2.31
C SER A 244 -14.54 -5.19 1.99
N ALA A 245 -14.08 -6.44 1.97
CA ALA A 245 -14.99 -7.56 1.99
C ALA A 245 -15.90 -7.40 3.23
N PRO A 246 -17.21 -7.64 3.11
CA PRO A 246 -18.14 -7.56 4.21
C PRO A 246 -17.74 -8.49 5.36
#